data_589378b618c4fe1c2e672df26e1e170e
#
_entry.id   589378b618c4fe1c2e672df26e1e170e
#
_cell.length_a   1.000
_cell.length_b   1.000
_cell.length_c   1.000
_cell.angle_alpha   90.00
_cell.angle_beta   90.00
_cell.angle_gamma   90.00
#
_symmetry.space_group_name_H-M   'P 1'
#
loop_
_entity.id
_entity.type
_entity.pdbx_description
1 polymer ?
#
loop_
_entity_poly.entity_id
_entity_poly.type
_entity_poly.pdbx_seq_one_letter_code
_entity_poly.pdbx_strand_id
1 'polypeptide(L)'
;MCFLLLHNFFAYPPGSLIYLREEDRQMENSILRLFPAGKRSFWEKTVRNQQRLQEIRLRVDRPLILKLSGKEVFLTKEGNFTEDREQAVRVPEEEMLEILQHVCSYSFYAYEEELKRGYLTAPGGHRIGVAGQAVLSENGQVRSLKNISFLNIRVAHECKGAADG
;
A
#
# COMPACT_ATOMS: atom_id res chain seq x y z
N MET A 1 10.56 32.67 12.18
CA MET A 1 11.50 32.54 11.06
C MET A 1 11.76 31.05 10.84
N CYS A 2 10.80 30.34 10.26
CA CYS A 2 10.86 28.88 10.01
C CYS A 2 9.94 28.48 8.82
N PHE A 3 9.96 29.26 7.74
CA PHE A 3 9.08 29.05 6.56
C PHE A 3 9.84 28.63 5.29
N LEU A 4 11.12 28.29 5.38
CA LEU A 4 11.98 28.11 4.20
C LEU A 4 12.43 26.67 3.92
N LEU A 5 11.97 25.67 4.68
CA LEU A 5 12.39 24.26 4.47
C LEU A 5 11.36 23.37 3.78
N LEU A 6 10.14 23.86 3.50
CA LEU A 6 9.08 23.06 2.88
C LEU A 6 9.06 23.10 1.35
N HIS A 7 9.83 23.98 0.70
CA HIS A 7 9.80 24.15 -0.77
C HIS A 7 10.64 23.13 -1.54
N ASN A 8 11.50 22.36 -0.90
CA ASN A 8 12.36 21.37 -1.59
C ASN A 8 11.77 19.94 -1.63
N PHE A 9 10.55 19.74 -1.16
CA PHE A 9 9.97 18.39 -1.09
C PHE A 9 9.24 17.96 -2.37
N PHE A 10 8.95 18.88 -3.30
CA PHE A 10 8.09 18.64 -4.47
C PHE A 10 8.68 18.98 -5.84
N ALA A 11 9.92 19.40 -5.93
CA ALA A 11 10.48 19.83 -7.21
C ALA A 11 11.42 18.77 -7.82
N TYR A 12 10.83 17.79 -8.53
CA TYR A 12 11.50 17.31 -9.73
C TYR A 12 11.15 18.29 -10.85
N PRO A 13 12.14 18.85 -11.57
CA PRO A 13 11.88 19.76 -12.68
C PRO A 13 11.08 19.02 -13.77
N PRO A 14 10.08 19.65 -14.38
CA PRO A 14 9.40 19.08 -15.53
C PRO A 14 10.40 18.95 -16.67
N GLY A 15 10.78 17.72 -17.03
CA GLY A 15 11.69 17.47 -18.15
C GLY A 15 12.88 16.56 -17.87
N SER A 16 13.17 16.17 -16.63
CA SER A 16 14.10 15.07 -16.40
C SER A 16 13.38 13.76 -16.73
N LEU A 17 13.57 13.25 -17.94
CA LEU A 17 13.45 11.85 -18.25
C LEU A 17 14.49 11.12 -17.39
N ILE A 18 14.13 10.87 -16.12
CA ILE A 18 14.88 9.95 -15.29
C ILE A 18 14.67 8.61 -15.97
N TYR A 19 15.71 8.08 -16.60
CA TYR A 19 15.78 6.69 -16.99
C TYR A 19 15.67 5.89 -15.68
N LEU A 20 14.44 5.53 -15.31
CA LEU A 20 14.20 4.57 -14.23
C LEU A 20 14.96 3.31 -14.62
N ARG A 21 15.81 2.81 -13.73
CA ARG A 21 16.47 1.52 -13.93
C ARG A 21 15.39 0.47 -14.12
N GLU A 22 15.68 -0.59 -14.86
CA GLU A 22 14.72 -1.66 -15.13
C GLU A 22 14.15 -2.25 -13.84
N GLU A 23 14.97 -2.34 -12.80
CA GLU A 23 14.59 -2.78 -11.46
C GLU A 23 13.51 -1.87 -10.83
N ASP A 24 13.66 -0.55 -10.97
CA ASP A 24 12.71 0.44 -10.46
C ASP A 24 11.36 0.33 -11.18
N ARG A 25 11.36 0.06 -12.50
CA ARG A 25 10.14 -0.18 -13.29
C ARG A 25 9.45 -1.49 -12.89
N GLN A 26 10.20 -2.55 -12.62
CA GLN A 26 9.64 -3.82 -12.19
C GLN A 26 8.97 -3.68 -10.82
N MET A 27 9.57 -2.95 -9.90
CA MET A 27 9.00 -2.67 -8.59
C MET A 27 7.76 -1.78 -8.70
N GLU A 28 7.81 -0.71 -9.50
CA GLU A 28 6.67 0.16 -9.79
C GLU A 28 5.48 -0.66 -10.30
N ASN A 29 5.73 -1.52 -11.28
CA ASN A 29 4.71 -2.41 -11.82
C ASN A 29 4.19 -3.40 -10.77
N SER A 30 5.04 -3.92 -9.87
CA SER A 30 4.60 -4.88 -8.85
C SER A 30 3.66 -4.25 -7.83
N ILE A 31 3.92 -3.01 -7.39
CA ILE A 31 3.04 -2.27 -6.48
C ILE A 31 1.71 -1.94 -7.17
N LEU A 32 1.74 -1.42 -8.40
CA LEU A 32 0.52 -1.10 -9.15
C LEU A 32 -0.37 -2.31 -9.39
N ARG A 33 0.23 -3.49 -9.53
CA ARG A 33 -0.50 -4.76 -9.68
C ARG A 33 -1.28 -5.18 -8.43
N LEU A 34 -1.01 -4.59 -7.27
CA LEU A 34 -1.81 -4.82 -6.07
C LEU A 34 -3.20 -4.18 -6.16
N PHE A 35 -3.40 -3.26 -7.09
CA PHE A 35 -4.64 -2.53 -7.25
C PHE A 35 -5.37 -2.92 -8.54
N PRO A 36 -6.72 -2.96 -8.52
CA PRO A 36 -7.52 -3.18 -9.72
C PRO A 36 -7.16 -2.18 -10.82
N ALA A 37 -7.25 -2.61 -12.08
CA ALA A 37 -6.83 -1.80 -13.23
C ALA A 37 -7.47 -0.39 -13.26
N GLY A 38 -8.75 -0.30 -12.92
CA GLY A 38 -9.48 0.98 -12.86
C GLY A 38 -9.04 1.95 -11.77
N LYS A 39 -8.25 1.46 -10.80
CA LYS A 39 -7.73 2.27 -9.67
C LYS A 39 -6.27 2.66 -9.83
N ARG A 40 -5.55 2.09 -10.78
CA ARG A 40 -4.10 2.27 -10.91
C ARG A 40 -3.68 3.71 -11.17
N SER A 41 -4.45 4.46 -11.93
CA SER A 41 -4.17 5.89 -12.22
C SER A 41 -4.10 6.75 -10.94
N PHE A 42 -4.94 6.44 -9.95
CA PHE A 42 -4.89 7.08 -8.64
C PHE A 42 -3.57 6.80 -7.91
N TRP A 43 -3.05 5.58 -8.03
CA TRP A 43 -1.84 5.12 -7.34
C TRP A 43 -0.53 5.47 -8.04
N GLU A 44 -0.56 5.83 -9.33
CA GLU A 44 0.66 6.11 -10.13
C GLU A 44 1.58 7.15 -9.48
N LYS A 45 1.03 8.25 -8.97
CA LYS A 45 1.82 9.31 -8.32
C LYS A 45 2.51 8.81 -7.06
N THR A 46 1.82 7.96 -6.29
CA THR A 46 2.34 7.33 -5.07
C THR A 46 3.47 6.39 -5.41
N VAL A 47 3.29 5.58 -6.43
CA VAL A 47 4.23 4.54 -6.84
C VAL A 47 5.48 5.13 -7.49
N ARG A 48 5.39 6.24 -8.21
CA ARG A 48 6.58 6.98 -8.72
C ARG A 48 7.54 7.43 -7.61
N ASN A 49 7.07 7.51 -6.37
CA ASN A 49 7.89 7.80 -5.18
C ASN A 49 8.25 6.51 -4.40
N GLN A 50 8.20 5.35 -5.03
CA GLN A 50 8.33 4.04 -4.42
C GLN A 50 9.61 3.85 -3.58
N GLN A 51 10.75 4.43 -3.99
CA GLN A 51 12.01 4.33 -3.22
C GLN A 51 11.87 4.85 -1.79
N ARG A 52 10.89 5.73 -1.54
CA ARG A 52 10.56 6.28 -0.22
C ARG A 52 9.35 5.62 0.42
N LEU A 53 8.52 4.94 -0.39
CA LEU A 53 7.28 4.34 0.06
C LEU A 53 7.58 3.05 0.84
N GLN A 54 7.25 3.04 2.12
CA GLN A 54 7.44 1.92 3.03
C GLN A 54 6.15 1.16 3.29
N GLU A 55 5.05 1.90 3.48
CA GLU A 55 3.75 1.31 3.83
C GLU A 55 2.60 2.10 3.20
N ILE A 56 1.54 1.37 2.86
CA ILE A 56 0.23 1.90 2.50
C ILE A 56 -0.76 1.32 3.50
N ARG A 57 -1.41 2.19 4.29
CA ARG A 57 -2.39 1.77 5.31
C ARG A 57 -3.79 2.17 4.90
N LEU A 58 -4.61 1.18 4.69
CA LEU A 58 -6.02 1.30 4.34
C LEU A 58 -6.87 0.88 5.54
N ARG A 59 -7.82 1.72 5.93
CA ARG A 59 -8.80 1.44 6.98
C ARG A 59 -10.16 1.89 6.51
N VAL A 60 -11.16 1.05 6.68
CA VAL A 60 -12.55 1.39 6.30
C VAL A 60 -12.98 2.69 6.95
N ASP A 61 -13.51 3.62 6.14
CA ASP A 61 -13.98 4.95 6.50
C ASP A 61 -12.95 5.84 7.23
N ARG A 62 -11.67 5.54 7.09
CA ARG A 62 -10.58 6.34 7.65
C ARG A 62 -9.68 6.92 6.56
N PRO A 63 -8.97 8.00 6.88
CA PRO A 63 -7.94 8.54 6.00
C PRO A 63 -6.94 7.49 5.56
N LEU A 64 -6.66 7.45 4.25
CA LEU A 64 -5.60 6.66 3.68
C LEU A 64 -4.25 7.25 4.11
N ILE A 65 -3.38 6.41 4.68
CA ILE A 65 -2.07 6.82 5.18
C ILE A 65 -0.99 6.15 4.37
N LEU A 66 0.01 6.92 3.97
CA LEU A 66 1.25 6.46 3.39
C LEU A 66 2.39 6.71 4.37
N LYS A 67 3.36 5.80 4.40
CA LYS A 67 4.63 6.01 5.09
C LYS A 67 5.74 6.16 4.07
N LEU A 68 6.28 7.38 4.00
CA LEU A 68 7.37 7.76 3.08
C LEU A 68 8.62 8.12 3.90
N SER A 69 9.71 7.36 3.76
CA SER A 69 10.97 7.63 4.49
C SER A 69 10.77 7.87 5.99
N GLY A 70 9.89 7.07 6.63
CA GLY A 70 9.58 7.17 8.05
C GLY A 70 8.51 8.20 8.45
N LYS A 71 8.09 9.09 7.53
CA LYS A 71 7.04 10.09 7.77
C LYS A 71 5.68 9.59 7.28
N GLU A 72 4.62 9.92 8.01
CA GLU A 72 3.24 9.67 7.58
C GLU A 72 2.72 10.86 6.79
N VAL A 73 2.12 10.57 5.64
CA VAL A 73 1.43 11.53 4.78
C VAL A 73 0.10 10.92 4.33
N PHE A 74 -0.80 11.77 3.88
CA PHE A 74 -2.10 11.35 3.35
C PHE A 74 -2.16 11.57 1.85
N LEU A 75 -3.18 10.98 1.19
CA LEU A 75 -3.54 11.27 -0.19
C LEU A 75 -4.87 12.01 -0.25
N THR A 76 -4.95 13.02 -1.12
CA THR A 76 -6.22 13.64 -1.49
C THR A 76 -6.99 12.75 -2.47
N LYS A 77 -8.24 13.10 -2.80
CA LYS A 77 -9.05 12.39 -3.82
C LYS A 77 -8.40 12.39 -5.21
N GLU A 78 -7.57 13.39 -5.50
CA GLU A 78 -6.83 13.52 -6.77
C GLU A 78 -5.48 12.76 -6.75
N GLY A 79 -5.19 12.03 -5.66
CA GLY A 79 -3.93 11.28 -5.49
C GLY A 79 -2.72 12.17 -5.23
N ASN A 80 -2.90 13.39 -4.73
CA ASN A 80 -1.81 14.25 -4.32
C ASN A 80 -1.46 14.02 -2.85
N PHE A 81 -0.19 14.23 -2.49
CA PHE A 81 0.24 14.15 -1.09
C PHE A 81 -0.24 15.37 -0.31
N THR A 82 -0.65 15.14 0.93
CA THR A 82 -1.03 16.20 1.89
C THR A 82 -0.64 15.78 3.30
N GLU A 83 -0.32 16.76 4.14
CA GLU A 83 -0.16 16.56 5.59
C GLU A 83 -1.46 16.85 6.33
N ASP A 84 -2.43 17.46 5.64
CA ASP A 84 -3.74 17.76 6.20
C ASP A 84 -4.65 16.54 6.15
N ARG A 85 -4.99 16.03 7.33
CA ARG A 85 -5.86 14.87 7.50
C ARG A 85 -7.29 15.11 7.01
N GLU A 86 -7.77 16.34 7.04
CA GLU A 86 -9.13 16.66 6.61
C GLU A 86 -9.29 16.59 5.08
N GLN A 87 -8.19 16.80 4.34
CA GLN A 87 -8.17 16.66 2.89
C GLN A 87 -7.94 15.21 2.43
N ALA A 88 -7.65 14.32 3.37
CA ALA A 88 -7.33 12.93 3.07
C ALA A 88 -8.53 12.17 2.50
N VAL A 89 -8.28 11.41 1.43
CA VAL A 89 -9.27 10.46 0.93
C VAL A 89 -9.53 9.39 1.99
N ARG A 90 -10.81 9.03 2.16
CA ARG A 90 -11.25 7.93 3.01
C ARG A 90 -11.50 6.70 2.14
N VAL A 91 -11.18 5.54 2.66
CA VAL A 91 -11.31 4.28 1.94
C VAL A 91 -12.69 3.66 2.27
N PRO A 92 -13.62 3.59 1.31
CA PRO A 92 -14.90 2.90 1.52
C PRO A 92 -14.68 1.39 1.72
N GLU A 93 -15.60 0.74 2.42
CA GLU A 93 -15.55 -0.72 2.63
C GLU A 93 -15.52 -1.49 1.31
N GLU A 94 -16.28 -1.06 0.32
CA GLU A 94 -16.35 -1.66 -1.01
C GLU A 94 -14.97 -1.62 -1.72
N GLU A 95 -14.28 -0.49 -1.64
CA GLU A 95 -12.93 -0.34 -2.22
C GLU A 95 -11.91 -1.22 -1.50
N MET A 96 -11.99 -1.30 -0.19
CA MET A 96 -11.16 -2.20 0.61
C MET A 96 -11.34 -3.65 0.17
N LEU A 97 -12.60 -4.09 0.02
CA LEU A 97 -12.93 -5.43 -0.42
C LEU A 97 -12.47 -5.71 -1.85
N GLU A 98 -12.64 -4.74 -2.76
CA GLU A 98 -12.17 -4.84 -4.15
C GLU A 98 -10.66 -5.05 -4.23
N ILE A 99 -9.87 -4.28 -3.46
CA ILE A 99 -8.42 -4.44 -3.39
C ILE A 99 -8.05 -5.83 -2.86
N LEU A 100 -8.69 -6.27 -1.77
CA LEU A 100 -8.41 -7.58 -1.19
C LEU A 100 -8.75 -8.73 -2.14
N GLN A 101 -9.90 -8.67 -2.81
CA GLN A 101 -10.30 -9.65 -3.83
C GLN A 101 -9.29 -9.70 -4.97
N HIS A 102 -8.82 -8.53 -5.43
CA HIS A 102 -7.84 -8.43 -6.50
C HIS A 102 -6.50 -9.06 -6.08
N VAL A 103 -6.00 -8.77 -4.89
CA VAL A 103 -4.77 -9.37 -4.34
C VAL A 103 -4.89 -10.89 -4.22
N CYS A 104 -6.04 -11.39 -3.79
CA CYS A 104 -6.33 -12.83 -3.71
C CYS A 104 -6.69 -13.46 -5.06
N SER A 105 -6.48 -12.77 -6.19
CA SER A 105 -6.85 -13.23 -7.54
C SER A 105 -8.30 -13.74 -7.60
N TYR A 106 -9.20 -13.06 -6.87
CA TYR A 106 -10.62 -13.39 -6.71
C TYR A 106 -10.90 -14.78 -6.14
N SER A 107 -9.92 -15.41 -5.46
CA SER A 107 -10.05 -16.71 -4.81
C SER A 107 -9.57 -16.69 -3.37
N PHE A 108 -10.45 -16.30 -2.45
CA PHE A 108 -10.13 -16.31 -1.01
C PHE A 108 -9.76 -17.69 -0.48
N TYR A 109 -10.29 -18.75 -1.10
CA TYR A 109 -9.99 -20.12 -0.70
C TYR A 109 -8.49 -20.45 -0.85
N ALA A 110 -7.86 -19.96 -1.91
CA ALA A 110 -6.43 -20.19 -2.14
C ALA A 110 -5.54 -19.53 -1.08
N TYR A 111 -6.04 -18.49 -0.40
CA TYR A 111 -5.32 -17.71 0.61
C TYR A 111 -5.86 -17.91 2.03
N GLU A 112 -6.72 -18.92 2.24
CA GLU A 112 -7.40 -19.12 3.52
C GLU A 112 -6.43 -19.24 4.70
N GLU A 113 -5.35 -20.00 4.56
CA GLU A 113 -4.37 -20.19 5.62
C GLU A 113 -3.56 -18.91 5.92
N GLU A 114 -3.25 -18.12 4.90
CA GLU A 114 -2.57 -16.83 5.08
C GLU A 114 -3.51 -15.83 5.76
N LEU A 115 -4.77 -15.76 5.32
CA LEU A 115 -5.78 -14.88 5.92
C LEU A 115 -6.03 -15.21 7.40
N LYS A 116 -6.09 -16.50 7.76
CA LYS A 116 -6.18 -16.93 9.17
C LYS A 116 -5.01 -16.41 10.02
N ARG A 117 -3.83 -16.31 9.43
CA ARG A 117 -2.62 -15.77 10.08
C ARG A 117 -2.57 -14.23 10.06
N GLY A 118 -3.51 -13.56 9.39
CA GLY A 118 -3.61 -12.11 9.31
C GLY A 118 -2.64 -11.45 8.34
N TYR A 119 -2.08 -12.18 7.38
CA TYR A 119 -1.22 -11.60 6.35
C TYR A 119 -1.28 -12.38 5.04
N LEU A 120 -0.96 -11.68 3.95
CA LEU A 120 -0.80 -12.22 2.60
C LEU A 120 0.59 -11.85 2.07
N THR A 121 1.15 -12.70 1.21
CA THR A 121 2.34 -12.37 0.45
C THR A 121 1.93 -12.13 -1.01
N ALA A 122 2.21 -10.93 -1.51
CA ALA A 122 1.86 -10.54 -2.86
C ALA A 122 3.06 -10.61 -3.82
N PRO A 123 2.83 -10.70 -5.15
CA PRO A 123 3.88 -10.64 -6.16
C PRO A 123 4.80 -9.42 -5.94
N GLY A 124 6.11 -9.60 -6.14
CA GLY A 124 7.12 -8.59 -5.82
C GLY A 124 7.60 -8.62 -4.37
N GLY A 125 7.21 -9.63 -3.59
CA GLY A 125 7.65 -9.80 -2.19
C GLY A 125 6.95 -8.87 -1.19
N HIS A 126 5.94 -8.12 -1.63
CA HIS A 126 5.17 -7.24 -0.75
C HIS A 126 4.39 -8.06 0.28
N ARG A 127 4.33 -7.56 1.52
CA ARG A 127 3.55 -8.17 2.59
C ARG A 127 2.34 -7.32 2.91
N ILE A 128 1.18 -7.97 2.99
CA ILE A 128 -0.09 -7.31 3.27
C ILE A 128 -0.64 -7.88 4.57
N GLY A 129 -0.55 -7.09 5.64
CA GLY A 129 -1.24 -7.39 6.89
C GLY A 129 -2.73 -7.16 6.72
N VAL A 130 -3.53 -8.10 7.21
CA VAL A 130 -5.00 -8.08 7.11
C VAL A 130 -5.59 -8.15 8.50
N ALA A 131 -6.53 -7.26 8.83
CA ALA A 131 -7.27 -7.37 10.07
C ALA A 131 -8.77 -7.18 9.85
N GLY A 132 -9.53 -7.92 10.64
CA GLY A 132 -10.99 -7.95 10.61
C GLY A 132 -11.52 -8.70 11.82
N GLN A 133 -12.76 -9.15 11.75
CA GLN A 133 -13.39 -9.92 12.80
C GLN A 133 -13.02 -11.40 12.68
N ALA A 134 -12.35 -11.93 13.70
CA ALA A 134 -12.02 -13.36 13.77
C ALA A 134 -13.28 -14.19 14.03
N VAL A 135 -13.44 -15.25 13.23
CA VAL A 135 -14.41 -16.32 13.49
C VAL A 135 -13.65 -17.50 14.09
N LEU A 136 -14.01 -17.87 15.31
CA LEU A 136 -13.36 -18.96 16.02
C LEU A 136 -14.07 -20.29 15.74
N SER A 137 -13.31 -21.37 15.72
CA SER A 137 -13.79 -22.73 15.77
C SER A 137 -14.12 -23.15 17.21
N GLU A 138 -14.75 -24.29 17.40
CA GLU A 138 -15.12 -24.80 18.74
C GLU A 138 -13.92 -24.95 19.70
N ASN A 139 -12.75 -25.21 19.18
CA ASN A 139 -11.51 -25.32 19.95
C ASN A 139 -10.79 -23.98 20.18
N GLY A 140 -11.44 -22.84 19.82
CA GLY A 140 -10.91 -21.49 20.04
C GLY A 140 -9.85 -21.02 19.02
N GLN A 141 -9.57 -21.80 17.99
CA GLN A 141 -8.64 -21.38 16.93
C GLN A 141 -9.35 -20.48 15.90
N VAL A 142 -8.60 -19.59 15.25
CA VAL A 142 -9.14 -18.76 14.16
C VAL A 142 -9.47 -19.65 12.97
N ARG A 143 -10.75 -19.71 12.62
CA ARG A 143 -11.26 -20.41 11.44
C ARG A 143 -11.21 -19.54 10.19
N SER A 144 -11.58 -18.28 10.32
CA SER A 144 -11.59 -17.33 9.20
C SER A 144 -11.61 -15.88 9.72
N LEU A 145 -11.37 -14.92 8.83
CA LEU A 145 -11.60 -13.50 9.07
C LEU A 145 -12.83 -13.05 8.29
N LYS A 146 -13.68 -12.24 8.93
CA LYS A 146 -14.82 -11.55 8.32
C LYS A 146 -14.68 -10.05 8.54
N ASN A 147 -15.50 -9.27 7.81
CA ASN A 147 -15.57 -7.82 8.00
C ASN A 147 -14.16 -7.21 8.03
N ILE A 148 -13.37 -7.49 6.98
CA ILE A 148 -12.02 -6.96 6.86
C ILE A 148 -12.10 -5.44 6.86
N SER A 149 -11.43 -4.82 7.82
CA SER A 149 -11.50 -3.37 8.05
C SER A 149 -10.14 -2.67 7.97
N PHE A 150 -9.08 -3.43 7.79
CA PHE A 150 -7.72 -2.92 7.73
C PHE A 150 -6.83 -3.76 6.81
N LEU A 151 -6.11 -3.07 5.92
CA LEU A 151 -5.00 -3.61 5.14
C LEU A 151 -3.76 -2.74 5.38
N ASN A 152 -2.62 -3.39 5.61
CA ASN A 152 -1.32 -2.73 5.70
C ASN A 152 -0.36 -3.34 4.68
N ILE A 153 -0.18 -2.65 3.57
CA ILE A 153 0.73 -3.07 2.50
C ILE A 153 2.12 -2.57 2.85
N ARG A 154 3.04 -3.49 3.16
CA ARG A 154 4.46 -3.21 3.32
C ARG A 154 5.17 -3.44 2.00
N VAL A 155 5.78 -2.38 1.49
CA VAL A 155 6.50 -2.41 0.23
C VAL A 155 7.86 -3.08 0.44
N ALA A 156 8.12 -4.14 -0.35
CA ALA A 156 9.44 -4.76 -0.38
C ALA A 156 10.40 -3.86 -1.16
N HIS A 157 11.60 -3.66 -0.62
CA HIS A 157 12.71 -2.98 -1.28
C HIS A 157 13.87 -3.95 -1.38
N GLU A 158 14.56 -3.95 -2.51
CA GLU A 158 15.81 -4.69 -2.63
C GLU A 158 16.89 -4.03 -1.77
N CYS A 159 17.46 -4.80 -0.85
CA CYS A 159 18.64 -4.40 -0.11
C CYS A 159 19.87 -4.82 -0.92
N LYS A 160 20.43 -3.92 -1.73
CA LYS A 160 21.70 -4.18 -2.43
C LYS A 160 22.81 -4.36 -1.40
N GLY A 161 23.61 -5.42 -1.58
CA GLY A 161 24.76 -5.72 -0.72
C GLY A 161 24.45 -6.52 0.55
N ALA A 162 23.22 -6.97 0.76
CA ALA A 162 22.89 -7.79 1.94
C ALA A 162 23.50 -9.22 1.89
N ALA A 163 24.03 -9.63 0.73
CA ALA A 163 24.64 -10.94 0.51
C ALA A 163 26.17 -10.87 0.31
N ASP A 164 26.78 -9.70 0.40
CA ASP A 164 28.22 -9.49 0.20
C ASP A 164 29.00 -9.53 1.54
N GLY A 165 28.56 -10.35 2.47
CA GLY A 165 29.20 -10.58 3.78
C GLY A 165 29.85 -11.93 3.90
#